data_0e7e1cfd82bdc3f0e113c1d94e397073
#
_entry.id   0e7e1cfd82bdc3f0e113c1d94e397073
#
_cell.length_a   1.000
_cell.length_b   1.000
_cell.length_c   1.000
_cell.angle_alpha   90.00
_cell.angle_beta   90.00
_cell.angle_gamma   90.00
#
_symmetry.space_group_name_H-M   'P 1'
#
loop_
_entity.id
_entity.type
_entity.pdbx_description
1 polymer ?
#
loop_
_entity_poly.entity_id
_entity_poly.type
_entity_poly.pdbx_seq_one_letter_code
_entity_poly.pdbx_strand_id
1 'polypeptide(L)'
;MTTNPAIQFFHVWDTYAKVVSGDYMFHQELGEAVSAVIRSRFADQSIRILDLGCGDAATFAPILQDLSIESYLGVDLSAAALTLAKKNLSFLKHPGEFQQADFMRALADAPQQDVIYISFALHHLQTFEKAEFFHQAAQKLSPGGLVVFVDVVREEGQDLETYHRNYCDFVQTTMITLNKEERDAICAHISGNDYPDSHSVLCMHAKEAGLELVSTSIPQKWHQLIVFQRS
;
A
#
# COMPACT_ATOMS: atom_id res chain seq x y z
N MET A 1 11.52 23.33 10.79
CA MET A 1 10.91 22.39 9.84
C MET A 1 11.08 21.02 10.48
N THR A 2 10.02 20.50 11.11
CA THR A 2 10.03 19.14 11.65
C THR A 2 9.94 18.20 10.46
N THR A 3 11.03 17.53 10.14
CA THR A 3 11.04 16.45 9.15
C THR A 3 10.07 15.37 9.64
N ASN A 4 9.07 15.04 8.82
CA ASN A 4 8.15 13.95 9.12
C ASN A 4 8.97 12.68 9.40
N PRO A 5 8.82 12.01 10.56
CA PRO A 5 9.58 10.82 10.91
C PRO A 5 9.47 9.69 9.86
N ALA A 6 8.34 9.57 9.18
CA ALA A 6 8.16 8.63 8.07
C ALA A 6 9.16 8.91 6.93
N ILE A 7 9.41 10.18 6.59
CA ILE A 7 10.39 10.55 5.54
C ILE A 7 11.81 10.12 5.94
N GLN A 8 12.17 10.22 7.21
CA GLN A 8 13.49 9.77 7.69
C GLN A 8 13.65 8.25 7.61
N PHE A 9 12.59 7.48 7.84
CA PHE A 9 12.63 6.03 7.70
C PHE A 9 12.88 5.61 6.25
N PHE A 10 12.20 6.23 5.30
CA PHE A 10 12.38 5.91 3.87
C PHE A 10 13.73 6.37 3.28
N HIS A 11 14.50 7.19 4.00
CA HIS A 11 15.89 7.46 3.64
C HIS A 11 16.83 6.26 3.93
N VAL A 12 16.37 5.27 4.70
CA VAL A 12 17.08 4.01 4.92
C VAL A 12 16.60 2.95 3.91
N TRP A 13 16.64 3.34 2.62
CA TRP A 13 16.19 2.50 1.51
C TRP A 13 16.84 1.10 1.49
N ASP A 14 18.10 1.01 1.93
CA ASP A 14 18.79 -0.28 2.03
C ASP A 14 18.13 -1.23 3.05
N THR A 15 17.60 -0.70 4.14
CA THR A 15 16.86 -1.50 5.14
C THR A 15 15.54 -1.99 4.56
N TYR A 16 14.79 -1.13 3.86
CA TYR A 16 13.55 -1.53 3.20
C TYR A 16 13.80 -2.60 2.12
N ALA A 17 14.84 -2.43 1.30
CA ALA A 17 15.22 -3.42 0.30
C ALA A 17 15.53 -4.80 0.92
N LYS A 18 16.15 -4.84 2.10
CA LYS A 18 16.37 -6.09 2.86
C LYS A 18 15.04 -6.70 3.36
N VAL A 19 14.10 -5.89 3.82
CA VAL A 19 12.76 -6.36 4.23
C VAL A 19 12.03 -7.00 3.06
N VAL A 20 12.02 -6.34 1.90
CA VAL A 20 11.40 -6.84 0.67
C VAL A 20 12.11 -8.11 0.17
N SER A 21 13.45 -8.11 0.09
CA SER A 21 14.21 -9.26 -0.39
C SER A 21 14.12 -10.48 0.52
N GLY A 22 13.92 -10.25 1.82
CA GLY A 22 13.66 -11.32 2.79
C GLY A 22 12.23 -11.83 2.78
N ASP A 23 11.36 -11.22 2.00
CA ASP A 23 9.91 -11.47 1.90
C ASP A 23 9.19 -11.52 3.26
N TYR A 24 9.67 -10.74 4.22
CA TYR A 24 9.17 -10.75 5.60
C TYR A 24 7.73 -10.25 5.73
N MET A 25 7.25 -9.53 4.71
CA MET A 25 5.89 -9.00 4.65
C MET A 25 5.04 -9.69 3.56
N PHE A 26 5.48 -10.88 3.10
CA PHE A 26 4.76 -11.73 2.15
C PHE A 26 4.46 -11.05 0.81
N HIS A 27 5.39 -10.21 0.33
CA HIS A 27 5.23 -9.46 -0.92
C HIS A 27 4.98 -10.37 -2.12
N GLN A 28 5.61 -11.56 -2.17
CA GLN A 28 5.44 -12.50 -3.29
C GLN A 28 4.01 -13.05 -3.34
N GLU A 29 3.53 -13.64 -2.23
CA GLU A 29 2.19 -14.23 -2.16
C GLU A 29 1.09 -13.18 -2.33
N LEU A 30 1.23 -12.03 -1.65
CA LEU A 30 0.29 -10.92 -1.78
C LEU A 30 0.32 -10.32 -3.18
N GLY A 31 1.49 -10.22 -3.82
CA GLY A 31 1.66 -9.75 -5.19
C GLY A 31 0.98 -10.67 -6.20
N GLU A 32 1.09 -12.00 -6.04
CA GLU A 32 0.36 -12.97 -6.87
C GLU A 32 -1.15 -12.81 -6.72
N ALA A 33 -1.64 -12.61 -5.50
CA ALA A 33 -3.06 -12.38 -5.23
C ALA A 33 -3.55 -11.05 -5.86
N VAL A 34 -2.78 -9.97 -5.75
CA VAL A 34 -3.05 -8.68 -6.41
C VAL A 34 -3.14 -8.87 -7.93
N SER A 35 -2.15 -9.55 -8.52
CA SER A 35 -2.11 -9.83 -9.96
C SER A 35 -3.36 -10.60 -10.41
N ALA A 36 -3.74 -11.65 -9.68
CA ALA A 36 -4.91 -12.46 -10.00
C ALA A 36 -6.20 -11.63 -9.98
N VAL A 37 -6.38 -10.76 -8.98
CA VAL A 37 -7.57 -9.91 -8.85
C VAL A 37 -7.65 -8.90 -9.99
N ILE A 38 -6.56 -8.15 -10.26
CA ILE A 38 -6.56 -7.11 -11.31
C ILE A 38 -6.79 -7.77 -12.68
N ARG A 39 -6.12 -8.88 -12.98
CA ARG A 39 -6.29 -9.61 -14.25
C ARG A 39 -7.68 -10.15 -14.40
N SER A 40 -8.28 -10.75 -13.37
CA SER A 40 -9.63 -11.30 -13.45
C SER A 40 -10.68 -10.22 -13.77
N ARG A 41 -10.42 -8.99 -13.31
CA ARG A 41 -11.36 -7.86 -13.47
C ARG A 41 -11.15 -7.09 -14.79
N PHE A 42 -9.91 -6.99 -15.27
CA PHE A 42 -9.52 -6.09 -16.35
C PHE A 42 -8.72 -6.76 -17.49
N ALA A 43 -8.86 -8.08 -17.68
CA ALA A 43 -8.04 -8.88 -18.63
C ALA A 43 -7.93 -8.26 -20.03
N ASP A 44 -9.05 -7.71 -20.55
CA ASP A 44 -9.15 -7.21 -21.92
C ASP A 44 -9.34 -5.68 -21.97
N GLN A 45 -9.02 -4.98 -20.87
CA GLN A 45 -9.23 -3.54 -20.76
C GLN A 45 -7.91 -2.81 -20.55
N SER A 46 -7.80 -1.62 -21.14
CA SER A 46 -6.74 -0.68 -20.80
C SER A 46 -7.18 0.11 -19.59
N ILE A 47 -6.32 0.16 -18.54
CA ILE A 47 -6.69 0.66 -17.21
C ILE A 47 -5.84 1.85 -16.78
N ARG A 48 -6.48 2.74 -16.02
CA ARG A 48 -5.86 3.88 -15.36
C ARG A 48 -5.57 3.51 -13.91
N ILE A 49 -4.33 3.69 -13.51
CA ILE A 49 -3.85 3.30 -12.17
C ILE A 49 -3.33 4.50 -11.41
N LEU A 50 -3.82 4.67 -10.20
CA LEU A 50 -3.26 5.55 -9.18
C LEU A 50 -2.61 4.68 -8.11
N ASP A 51 -1.28 4.79 -7.96
CA ASP A 51 -0.47 4.05 -7.00
C ASP A 51 -0.03 4.99 -5.87
N LEU A 52 -0.64 4.85 -4.71
CA LEU A 52 -0.50 5.73 -3.56
C LEU A 52 0.52 5.17 -2.55
N GLY A 53 1.57 5.94 -2.28
CA GLY A 53 2.73 5.45 -1.55
C GLY A 53 3.52 4.45 -2.38
N CYS A 54 3.73 4.74 -3.67
CA CYS A 54 4.25 3.78 -4.64
C CYS A 54 5.71 3.33 -4.36
N GLY A 55 6.44 4.04 -3.49
CA GLY A 55 7.84 3.76 -3.23
C GLY A 55 8.65 3.74 -4.53
N ASP A 56 9.48 2.69 -4.71
CA ASP A 56 10.20 2.44 -5.95
C ASP A 56 9.41 1.60 -6.98
N ALA A 57 8.17 1.26 -6.67
CA ALA A 57 7.29 0.39 -7.46
C ALA A 57 7.87 -1.00 -7.80
N ALA A 58 8.93 -1.45 -7.13
CA ALA A 58 9.61 -2.72 -7.47
C ALA A 58 8.70 -3.94 -7.29
N THR A 59 7.85 -3.94 -6.26
CA THR A 59 6.90 -5.03 -5.97
C THR A 59 5.68 -5.00 -6.90
N PHE A 60 5.29 -3.84 -7.41
CA PHE A 60 4.15 -3.70 -8.31
C PHE A 60 4.52 -3.83 -9.79
N ALA A 61 5.75 -3.49 -10.17
CA ALA A 61 6.22 -3.55 -11.56
C ALA A 61 6.00 -4.91 -12.25
N PRO A 62 6.29 -6.06 -11.61
CA PRO A 62 6.02 -7.38 -12.23
C PRO A 62 4.54 -7.62 -12.52
N ILE A 63 3.64 -7.08 -11.68
CA ILE A 63 2.19 -7.22 -11.86
C ILE A 63 1.71 -6.44 -13.08
N LEU A 64 2.31 -5.26 -13.32
CA LEU A 64 1.94 -4.36 -14.42
C LEU A 64 2.42 -4.85 -15.80
N GLN A 65 3.44 -5.74 -15.86
CA GLN A 65 4.04 -6.16 -17.14
C GLN A 65 3.04 -6.81 -18.09
N ASP A 66 2.06 -7.53 -17.56
CA ASP A 66 1.08 -8.27 -18.35
C ASP A 66 -0.29 -7.58 -18.46
N LEU A 67 -0.37 -6.32 -18.00
CA LEU A 67 -1.59 -5.53 -18.06
C LEU A 67 -1.52 -4.49 -19.17
N SER A 68 -2.66 -4.14 -19.76
CA SER A 68 -2.77 -2.99 -20.64
C SER A 68 -2.97 -1.74 -19.80
N ILE A 69 -1.94 -0.90 -19.71
CA ILE A 69 -1.96 0.33 -18.90
C ILE A 69 -2.23 1.52 -19.82
N GLU A 70 -3.34 2.22 -19.60
CA GLU A 70 -3.69 3.49 -20.28
C GLU A 70 -2.89 4.64 -19.65
N SER A 71 -2.89 4.72 -18.32
CA SER A 71 -2.11 5.69 -17.56
C SER A 71 -1.71 5.13 -16.20
N TYR A 72 -0.56 5.57 -15.71
CA TYR A 72 -0.05 5.26 -14.37
C TYR A 72 0.40 6.55 -13.71
N LEU A 73 -0.13 6.81 -12.52
CA LEU A 73 0.33 7.89 -11.64
C LEU A 73 0.83 7.28 -10.33
N GLY A 74 2.14 7.34 -10.11
CA GLY A 74 2.77 6.95 -8.84
C GLY A 74 3.00 8.15 -7.95
N VAL A 75 2.58 8.06 -6.70
CA VAL A 75 2.69 9.13 -5.70
C VAL A 75 3.49 8.63 -4.50
N ASP A 76 4.50 9.38 -4.10
CA ASP A 76 5.29 9.11 -2.90
C ASP A 76 5.87 10.40 -2.33
N LEU A 77 6.19 10.42 -1.04
CA LEU A 77 6.88 11.55 -0.39
C LEU A 77 8.38 11.59 -0.71
N SER A 78 8.96 10.46 -1.10
CA SER A 78 10.40 10.31 -1.36
C SER A 78 10.74 10.54 -2.84
N ALA A 79 11.39 11.65 -3.15
CA ALA A 79 11.92 11.90 -4.50
C ALA A 79 12.93 10.84 -4.95
N ALA A 80 13.68 10.24 -4.01
CA ALA A 80 14.64 9.17 -4.30
C ALA A 80 13.89 7.88 -4.73
N ALA A 81 12.83 7.51 -4.02
CA ALA A 81 11.99 6.38 -4.37
C ALA A 81 11.36 6.57 -5.77
N LEU A 82 10.79 7.74 -6.03
CA LEU A 82 10.21 8.07 -7.35
C LEU A 82 11.22 8.00 -8.50
N THR A 83 12.49 8.31 -8.23
CA THR A 83 13.56 8.15 -9.23
C THR A 83 13.77 6.67 -9.58
N LEU A 84 13.72 5.78 -8.60
CA LEU A 84 13.79 4.34 -8.82
C LEU A 84 12.51 3.80 -9.49
N ALA A 85 11.34 4.26 -9.06
CA ALA A 85 10.05 3.89 -9.66
C ALA A 85 10.02 4.18 -11.17
N LYS A 86 10.50 5.36 -11.60
CA LYS A 86 10.64 5.71 -13.02
C LYS A 86 11.48 4.70 -13.79
N LYS A 87 12.57 4.21 -13.18
CA LYS A 87 13.44 3.19 -13.78
C LYS A 87 12.75 1.83 -13.83
N ASN A 88 12.14 1.41 -12.72
CA ASN A 88 11.49 0.11 -12.60
C ASN A 88 10.27 -0.02 -13.53
N LEU A 89 9.58 1.09 -13.82
CA LEU A 89 8.42 1.14 -14.70
C LEU A 89 8.73 1.66 -16.12
N SER A 90 10.00 1.68 -16.52
CA SER A 90 10.40 2.15 -17.86
C SER A 90 9.88 1.29 -19.02
N PHE A 91 9.38 0.09 -18.73
CA PHE A 91 8.76 -0.81 -19.71
C PHE A 91 7.33 -0.40 -20.10
N LEU A 92 6.67 0.49 -19.34
CA LEU A 92 5.32 0.92 -19.65
C LEU A 92 5.27 1.59 -21.03
N LYS A 93 4.29 1.19 -21.84
CA LYS A 93 4.09 1.71 -23.20
C LYS A 93 3.84 3.22 -23.21
N HIS A 94 3.08 3.70 -22.23
CA HIS A 94 2.91 5.13 -21.94
C HIS A 94 3.74 5.44 -20.70
N PRO A 95 4.67 6.42 -20.76
CA PRO A 95 5.48 6.78 -19.61
C PRO A 95 4.62 7.10 -18.40
N GLY A 96 4.93 6.46 -17.26
CA GLY A 96 4.25 6.75 -16.01
C GLY A 96 4.52 8.18 -15.54
N GLU A 97 3.52 8.78 -14.93
CA GLU A 97 3.65 10.04 -14.19
C GLU A 97 4.02 9.74 -12.73
N PHE A 98 4.87 10.61 -12.15
CA PHE A 98 5.35 10.43 -10.78
C PHE A 98 5.32 11.76 -10.05
N GLN A 99 4.59 11.80 -8.94
CA GLN A 99 4.35 13.01 -8.18
C GLN A 99 4.92 12.89 -6.75
N GLN A 100 5.80 13.80 -6.38
CA GLN A 100 6.23 13.93 -5.00
C GLN A 100 5.18 14.71 -4.21
N ALA A 101 4.31 13.99 -3.50
CA ALA A 101 3.22 14.59 -2.74
C ALA A 101 2.75 13.67 -1.61
N ASP A 102 1.99 14.23 -0.69
CA ASP A 102 1.15 13.48 0.22
C ASP A 102 0.05 12.74 -0.58
N PHE A 103 -0.14 11.44 -0.28
CA PHE A 103 -1.05 10.61 -1.07
C PHE A 103 -2.52 10.95 -0.89
N MET A 104 -2.95 11.47 0.28
CA MET A 104 -4.32 11.94 0.48
C MET A 104 -4.64 13.16 -0.38
N ARG A 105 -3.68 14.09 -0.46
CA ARG A 105 -3.80 15.25 -1.35
C ARG A 105 -3.84 14.83 -2.82
N ALA A 106 -2.94 13.94 -3.22
CA ALA A 106 -2.90 13.46 -4.60
C ALA A 106 -4.18 12.70 -4.97
N LEU A 107 -4.73 11.90 -4.06
CA LEU A 107 -6.03 11.24 -4.24
C LEU A 107 -7.15 12.25 -4.45
N ALA A 108 -7.21 13.32 -3.64
CA ALA A 108 -8.23 14.37 -3.76
C ALA A 108 -8.19 15.09 -5.13
N ASP A 109 -7.00 15.28 -5.70
CA ASP A 109 -6.77 15.98 -6.97
C ASP A 109 -6.83 15.05 -8.20
N ALA A 110 -6.79 13.72 -8.00
CA ALA A 110 -6.74 12.75 -9.09
C ALA A 110 -7.99 12.76 -9.99
N PRO A 111 -7.85 12.50 -11.31
CA PRO A 111 -8.97 12.18 -12.16
C PRO A 111 -9.54 10.79 -11.81
N GLN A 112 -10.62 10.38 -12.47
CA GLN A 112 -11.17 9.04 -12.29
C GLN A 112 -10.17 7.94 -12.67
N GLN A 113 -10.10 6.89 -11.85
CA GLN A 113 -9.20 5.76 -11.97
C GLN A 113 -9.97 4.44 -12.06
N ASP A 114 -9.40 3.45 -12.70
CA ASP A 114 -9.94 2.10 -12.73
C ASP A 114 -9.39 1.26 -11.57
N VAL A 115 -8.15 1.55 -11.15
CA VAL A 115 -7.51 0.96 -9.97
C VAL A 115 -6.88 2.05 -9.12
N ILE A 116 -7.23 2.10 -7.86
CA ILE A 116 -6.48 2.80 -6.81
C ILE A 116 -5.75 1.73 -6.01
N TYR A 117 -4.43 1.68 -6.16
CA TYR A 117 -3.55 0.76 -5.46
C TYR A 117 -2.88 1.47 -4.29
N ILE A 118 -2.85 0.83 -3.14
CA ILE A 118 -2.12 1.30 -1.96
C ILE A 118 -1.52 0.10 -1.23
N SER A 119 -0.21 0.12 -1.02
CA SER A 119 0.51 -0.99 -0.42
C SER A 119 1.43 -0.49 0.70
N PHE A 120 1.23 -1.02 1.90
CA PHE A 120 2.01 -0.69 3.09
C PHE A 120 2.16 0.81 3.38
N ALA A 121 1.06 1.56 3.19
CA ALA A 121 1.05 3.00 3.40
C ALA A 121 -0.20 3.50 4.17
N LEU A 122 -1.34 2.81 4.08
CA LEU A 122 -2.59 3.27 4.70
C LEU A 122 -2.55 3.18 6.23
N HIS A 123 -1.75 2.25 6.79
CA HIS A 123 -1.59 2.10 8.23
C HIS A 123 -0.97 3.33 8.92
N HIS A 124 -0.36 4.25 8.17
CA HIS A 124 0.14 5.51 8.72
C HIS A 124 -0.96 6.54 9.02
N LEU A 125 -2.15 6.35 8.46
CA LEU A 125 -3.30 7.20 8.75
C LEU A 125 -3.96 6.80 10.07
N GLN A 126 -4.49 7.80 10.80
CA GLN A 126 -5.41 7.54 11.91
C GLN A 126 -6.73 6.94 11.39
N THR A 127 -7.48 6.26 12.25
CA THR A 127 -8.74 5.60 11.86
C THR A 127 -9.71 6.54 11.14
N PHE A 128 -9.87 7.79 11.62
CA PHE A 128 -10.76 8.76 10.97
C PHE A 128 -10.24 9.24 9.61
N GLU A 129 -8.93 9.31 9.40
CA GLU A 129 -8.33 9.65 8.11
C GLU A 129 -8.51 8.52 7.08
N LYS A 130 -8.53 7.26 7.53
CA LYS A 130 -8.86 6.12 6.66
C LYS A 130 -10.31 6.15 6.19
N ALA A 131 -11.25 6.57 7.05
CA ALA A 131 -12.63 6.79 6.61
C ALA A 131 -12.70 7.84 5.49
N GLU A 132 -11.97 8.94 5.61
CA GLU A 132 -11.85 9.97 4.56
C GLU A 132 -11.18 9.41 3.30
N PHE A 133 -10.11 8.60 3.46
CA PHE A 133 -9.47 7.92 2.33
C PHE A 133 -10.48 7.10 1.51
N PHE A 134 -11.27 6.23 2.15
CA PHE A 134 -12.26 5.42 1.44
C PHE A 134 -13.34 6.27 0.78
N HIS A 135 -13.76 7.35 1.42
CA HIS A 135 -14.74 8.27 0.85
C HIS A 135 -14.20 8.95 -0.42
N GLN A 136 -12.98 9.46 -0.40
CA GLN A 136 -12.32 10.05 -1.57
C GLN A 136 -12.06 9.00 -2.66
N ALA A 137 -11.59 7.81 -2.29
CA ALA A 137 -11.33 6.73 -3.24
C ALA A 137 -12.61 6.33 -3.99
N ALA A 138 -13.74 6.21 -3.29
CA ALA A 138 -15.03 5.93 -3.90
C ALA A 138 -15.44 6.98 -4.95
N GLN A 139 -15.14 8.26 -4.70
CA GLN A 139 -15.45 9.33 -5.65
C GLN A 139 -14.53 9.30 -6.88
N LYS A 140 -13.29 8.83 -6.71
CA LYS A 140 -12.27 8.83 -7.77
C LYS A 140 -12.24 7.54 -8.60
N LEU A 141 -12.89 6.48 -8.15
CA LEU A 141 -13.03 5.26 -8.94
C LEU A 141 -14.07 5.43 -10.06
N SER A 142 -13.78 4.84 -11.20
CA SER A 142 -14.77 4.58 -12.25
C SER A 142 -15.83 3.57 -11.77
N PRO A 143 -17.03 3.52 -12.36
CA PRO A 143 -17.96 2.43 -12.09
C PRO A 143 -17.30 1.06 -12.30
N GLY A 144 -17.38 0.19 -11.30
CA GLY A 144 -16.71 -1.11 -11.31
C GLY A 144 -15.20 -1.08 -11.09
N GLY A 145 -14.63 0.10 -10.79
CA GLY A 145 -13.21 0.25 -10.42
C GLY A 145 -12.90 -0.30 -9.03
N LEU A 146 -11.63 -0.56 -8.77
CA LEU A 146 -11.16 -1.23 -7.56
C LEU A 146 -10.27 -0.34 -6.69
N VAL A 147 -10.46 -0.39 -5.38
CA VAL A 147 -9.42 -0.11 -4.40
C VAL A 147 -8.74 -1.44 -4.10
N VAL A 148 -7.46 -1.54 -4.40
CA VAL A 148 -6.62 -2.72 -4.10
C VAL A 148 -5.68 -2.33 -2.97
N PHE A 149 -5.96 -2.82 -1.79
CA PHE A 149 -5.30 -2.47 -0.55
C PHE A 149 -4.49 -3.65 -0.01
N VAL A 150 -3.19 -3.48 0.11
CA VAL A 150 -2.26 -4.46 0.71
C VAL A 150 -1.62 -3.81 1.92
N ASP A 151 -1.85 -4.33 3.12
CA ASP A 151 -1.27 -3.68 4.31
C ASP A 151 -1.25 -4.59 5.54
N VAL A 152 -0.73 -4.05 6.63
CA VAL A 152 -0.87 -4.63 7.96
C VAL A 152 -2.27 -4.37 8.50
N VAL A 153 -2.89 -5.42 9.02
CA VAL A 153 -4.24 -5.42 9.58
C VAL A 153 -4.17 -5.95 11.00
N ARG A 154 -4.71 -5.21 11.95
CA ARG A 154 -4.72 -5.59 13.35
C ARG A 154 -5.78 -6.68 13.59
N GLU A 155 -5.51 -7.60 14.52
CA GLU A 155 -6.48 -8.63 14.92
C GLU A 155 -7.74 -7.99 15.52
N GLU A 156 -8.88 -8.65 15.32
CA GLU A 156 -10.15 -8.17 15.87
C GLU A 156 -10.09 -8.07 17.40
N GLY A 157 -10.46 -6.91 17.92
CA GLY A 157 -10.44 -6.64 19.37
C GLY A 157 -9.06 -6.41 19.97
N GLN A 158 -7.99 -6.50 19.21
CA GLN A 158 -6.64 -6.19 19.69
C GLN A 158 -6.47 -4.68 19.86
N ASP A 159 -5.91 -4.24 20.99
CA ASP A 159 -5.50 -2.86 21.17
C ASP A 159 -4.19 -2.54 20.44
N LEU A 160 -3.95 -1.25 20.18
CA LEU A 160 -2.81 -0.78 19.41
C LEU A 160 -1.46 -1.07 20.09
N GLU A 161 -1.39 -0.94 21.42
CA GLU A 161 -0.15 -1.21 22.17
C GLU A 161 0.24 -2.69 22.09
N THR A 162 -0.75 -3.59 22.21
CA THR A 162 -0.56 -5.03 22.04
C THR A 162 -0.12 -5.36 20.62
N TYR A 163 -0.72 -4.72 19.59
CA TYR A 163 -0.26 -4.88 18.21
C TYR A 163 1.20 -4.45 18.06
N HIS A 164 1.58 -3.26 18.51
CA HIS A 164 2.95 -2.74 18.39
C HIS A 164 3.96 -3.69 19.05
N ARG A 165 3.67 -4.17 20.25
CA ARG A 165 4.54 -5.12 20.96
C ARG A 165 4.70 -6.41 20.18
N ASN A 166 3.61 -7.03 19.74
CA ASN A 166 3.63 -8.31 19.05
C ASN A 166 4.31 -8.20 17.66
N TYR A 167 4.10 -7.10 16.95
CA TYR A 167 4.72 -6.89 15.66
C TYR A 167 6.22 -6.58 15.81
N CYS A 168 6.63 -5.81 16.82
CA CYS A 168 8.04 -5.60 17.14
C CYS A 168 8.73 -6.91 17.55
N ASP A 169 8.07 -7.78 18.32
CA ASP A 169 8.61 -9.12 18.64
C ASP A 169 8.83 -9.95 17.37
N PHE A 170 7.90 -9.89 16.41
CA PHE A 170 8.07 -10.51 15.10
C PHE A 170 9.28 -9.94 14.34
N VAL A 171 9.43 -8.61 14.29
CA VAL A 171 10.59 -7.96 13.65
C VAL A 171 11.89 -8.44 14.29
N GLN A 172 11.96 -8.44 15.63
CA GLN A 172 13.19 -8.80 16.36
C GLN A 172 13.56 -10.28 16.20
N THR A 173 12.58 -11.17 16.06
CA THR A 173 12.82 -12.62 16.04
C THR A 173 12.88 -13.22 14.64
N THR A 174 12.23 -12.59 13.66
CA THR A 174 12.04 -13.17 12.32
C THR A 174 12.88 -12.48 11.25
N MET A 175 13.07 -11.15 11.32
CA MET A 175 13.79 -10.41 10.29
C MET A 175 15.31 -10.52 10.47
N ILE A 176 15.82 -11.74 10.37
CA ILE A 176 17.22 -12.10 10.72
C ILE A 176 18.27 -11.56 9.75
N THR A 177 17.89 -11.15 8.54
CA THR A 177 18.83 -10.50 7.58
C THR A 177 19.15 -9.07 7.95
N LEU A 178 18.35 -8.47 8.87
CA LEU A 178 18.58 -7.16 9.42
C LEU A 178 19.50 -7.23 10.64
N ASN A 179 20.39 -6.25 10.80
CA ASN A 179 21.14 -6.10 12.04
C ASN A 179 20.24 -5.57 13.18
N LYS A 180 20.79 -5.50 14.39
CA LYS A 180 20.01 -5.07 15.57
C LYS A 180 19.53 -3.63 15.45
N GLU A 181 20.40 -2.73 14.99
CA GLU A 181 20.11 -1.31 14.84
C GLU A 181 18.98 -1.08 13.81
N GLU A 182 18.97 -1.82 12.71
CA GLU A 182 17.92 -1.78 11.70
C GLU A 182 16.58 -2.27 12.27
N ARG A 183 16.57 -3.38 13.00
CA ARG A 183 15.35 -3.86 13.67
C ARG A 183 14.83 -2.91 14.73
N ASP A 184 15.71 -2.33 15.53
CA ASP A 184 15.33 -1.34 16.56
C ASP A 184 14.72 -0.08 15.90
N ALA A 185 15.28 0.38 14.78
CA ALA A 185 14.75 1.52 14.03
C ALA A 185 13.35 1.22 13.43
N ILE A 186 13.14 0.01 12.90
CA ILE A 186 11.82 -0.44 12.43
C ILE A 186 10.81 -0.45 13.58
N CYS A 187 11.17 -1.02 14.74
CA CYS A 187 10.29 -1.06 15.90
C CYS A 187 9.95 0.35 16.42
N ALA A 188 10.92 1.27 16.42
CA ALA A 188 10.68 2.66 16.81
C ALA A 188 9.71 3.35 15.81
N HIS A 189 9.85 3.08 14.51
CA HIS A 189 8.94 3.58 13.48
C HIS A 189 7.52 3.03 13.69
N ILE A 190 7.35 1.72 13.81
CA ILE A 190 6.07 1.05 14.05
C ILE A 190 5.35 1.67 15.26
N SER A 191 6.07 1.76 16.39
CA SER A 191 5.46 2.28 17.63
C SER A 191 5.08 3.76 17.57
N GLY A 192 5.71 4.53 16.69
CA GLY A 192 5.47 5.97 16.59
C GLY A 192 4.55 6.40 15.44
N ASN A 193 4.36 5.54 14.41
CA ASN A 193 3.75 5.99 13.16
C ASN A 193 2.72 5.02 12.57
N ASP A 194 2.56 3.81 13.14
CA ASP A 194 1.64 2.82 12.58
C ASP A 194 0.36 2.75 13.41
N TYR A 195 -0.76 2.88 12.75
CA TYR A 195 -2.11 2.85 13.31
C TYR A 195 -3.00 1.87 12.54
N PRO A 196 -2.61 0.59 12.39
CA PRO A 196 -3.43 -0.35 11.64
C PRO A 196 -4.78 -0.56 12.30
N ASP A 197 -5.83 -0.60 11.50
CA ASP A 197 -7.15 -0.98 11.95
C ASP A 197 -7.39 -2.48 11.73
N SER A 198 -8.45 -3.03 12.36
CA SER A 198 -8.88 -4.39 12.10
C SER A 198 -9.63 -4.49 10.76
N HIS A 199 -9.72 -5.72 10.24
CA HIS A 199 -10.44 -5.99 8.99
C HIS A 199 -11.88 -5.46 9.03
N SER A 200 -12.58 -5.68 10.13
CA SER A 200 -13.98 -5.23 10.28
C SER A 200 -14.12 -3.72 10.23
N VAL A 201 -13.18 -2.97 10.83
CA VAL A 201 -13.18 -1.50 10.81
C VAL A 201 -12.91 -0.98 9.39
N LEU A 202 -11.94 -1.55 8.68
CA LEU A 202 -11.65 -1.17 7.29
C LEU A 202 -12.85 -1.44 6.37
N CYS A 203 -13.49 -2.61 6.50
CA CYS A 203 -14.71 -2.94 5.76
C CYS A 203 -15.88 -2.02 6.11
N MET A 204 -16.02 -1.60 7.36
CA MET A 204 -17.04 -0.64 7.78
C MET A 204 -16.84 0.70 7.07
N HIS A 205 -15.64 1.27 7.09
CA HIS A 205 -15.34 2.54 6.42
C HIS A 205 -15.54 2.47 4.90
N ALA A 206 -15.09 1.39 4.27
CA ALA A 206 -15.29 1.18 2.84
C ALA A 206 -16.80 1.11 2.48
N LYS A 207 -17.57 0.37 3.28
CA LYS A 207 -19.04 0.25 3.09
C LYS A 207 -19.75 1.59 3.28
N GLU A 208 -19.39 2.36 4.29
CA GLU A 208 -19.95 3.71 4.52
C GLU A 208 -19.64 4.66 3.37
N ALA A 209 -18.50 4.46 2.68
CA ALA A 209 -18.13 5.19 1.47
C ALA A 209 -18.81 4.66 0.19
N GLY A 210 -19.63 3.62 0.26
CA GLY A 210 -20.31 3.03 -0.90
C GLY A 210 -19.45 2.06 -1.71
N LEU A 211 -18.41 1.49 -1.08
CA LEU A 211 -17.58 0.45 -1.66
C LEU A 211 -17.99 -0.92 -1.13
N GLU A 212 -17.95 -1.94 -2.00
CA GLU A 212 -18.28 -3.31 -1.66
C GLU A 212 -17.02 -4.17 -1.57
N LEU A 213 -16.91 -5.00 -0.53
CA LEU A 213 -15.83 -5.99 -0.42
C LEU A 213 -16.02 -7.07 -1.49
N VAL A 214 -15.04 -7.24 -2.37
CA VAL A 214 -15.11 -8.23 -3.47
C VAL A 214 -14.05 -9.32 -3.37
N SER A 215 -12.95 -9.08 -2.67
CA SER A 215 -11.92 -10.09 -2.43
C SER A 215 -11.13 -9.77 -1.17
N THR A 216 -10.67 -10.82 -0.52
CA THR A 216 -9.71 -10.72 0.58
C THR A 216 -8.83 -11.97 0.59
N SER A 217 -7.53 -11.81 0.84
CA SER A 217 -6.64 -12.94 1.09
C SER A 217 -6.82 -13.46 2.51
N ILE A 218 -6.38 -14.69 2.75
CA ILE A 218 -6.18 -15.18 4.12
C ILE A 218 -5.06 -14.32 4.73
N PRO A 219 -5.24 -13.79 5.95
CA PRO A 219 -4.19 -13.00 6.59
C PRO A 219 -2.91 -13.82 6.78
N GLN A 220 -1.79 -13.32 6.30
CA GLN A 220 -0.46 -13.82 6.62
C GLN A 220 0.02 -13.12 7.88
N LYS A 221 -0.36 -13.64 9.05
CA LYS A 221 -0.30 -12.94 10.33
C LYS A 221 -1.09 -11.63 10.25
N TRP A 222 -0.39 -10.50 10.16
CA TRP A 222 -0.99 -9.17 10.04
C TRP A 222 -1.11 -8.67 8.60
N HIS A 223 -0.41 -9.30 7.63
CA HIS A 223 -0.37 -8.83 6.24
C HIS A 223 -1.54 -9.40 5.46
N GLN A 224 -2.27 -8.53 4.77
CA GLN A 224 -3.49 -8.93 4.07
C GLN A 224 -3.71 -8.09 2.80
N LEU A 225 -4.22 -8.75 1.76
CA LEU A 225 -4.86 -8.09 0.63
C LEU A 225 -6.36 -7.96 0.93
N ILE A 226 -6.90 -6.77 0.75
CA ILE A 226 -8.34 -6.50 0.78
C ILE A 226 -8.70 -5.69 -0.45
N VAL A 227 -9.75 -6.08 -1.16
CA VAL A 227 -10.17 -5.43 -2.40
C VAL A 227 -11.62 -4.97 -2.28
N PHE A 228 -11.82 -3.70 -2.52
CA PHE A 228 -13.14 -3.10 -2.58
C PHE A 228 -13.45 -2.64 -3.99
N GLN A 229 -14.72 -2.70 -4.37
CA GLN A 229 -15.22 -2.28 -5.67
C GLN A 229 -16.23 -1.16 -5.51
N ARG A 230 -16.18 -0.19 -6.43
CA ARG A 230 -17.25 0.77 -6.62
C ARG A 230 -18.38 0.15 -7.44
N SER A 231 -19.58 0.17 -6.92
CA SER A 231 -20.81 -0.21 -7.63
C SER A 231 -21.08 0.67 -8.84
#